data_898679575c082bd77b9aff5fd9154163
#
_entry.id   898679575c082bd77b9aff5fd9154163
#
_cell.length_a   1.000
_cell.length_b   1.000
_cell.length_c   1.000
_cell.angle_alpha   90.00
_cell.angle_beta   90.00
_cell.angle_gamma   90.00
#
_symmetry.space_group_name_H-M   'P 1'
#
loop_
_entity.id
_entity.type
_entity.pdbx_description
1 polymer ?
#
loop_
_entity_poly.entity_id
_entity_poly.type
_entity_poly.pdbx_seq_one_letter_code
_entity_poly.pdbx_strand_id
1 'polypeptide(L)'
;FIETKANMEGVSLKPYYLVQPDDFVYVTVTSRNGEKITLAHNISDSTYIVSSSYVVFKVKRIELLLSDYLFMYFNRPEFDRFSRFNSWGSARETFNWEDMCDIDIELPNIEIQQKYVDVYNAMLENQKSYESGLDDLKLVCDAYIEELRKELPHKKLKNYISLCDEKNDDLEYGLDAVRGISIEKRFIYTKANM
;
A
#
# COMPACT_ATOMS: atom_id res chain seq x y z
N PHE A 1 -9.71 0.42 -3.31
CA PHE A 1 -10.24 1.57 -4.07
C PHE A 1 -10.30 2.80 -3.18
N ILE A 2 -10.01 3.97 -3.74
CA ILE A 2 -10.01 5.25 -3.03
C ILE A 2 -10.97 6.17 -3.75
N GLU A 3 -11.78 6.92 -2.99
CA GLU A 3 -12.69 7.91 -3.54
C GLU A 3 -11.93 8.99 -4.34
N THR A 4 -12.46 9.38 -5.49
CA THR A 4 -11.80 10.42 -6.31
C THR A 4 -11.82 11.76 -5.61
N LYS A 5 -10.69 12.47 -5.65
CA LYS A 5 -10.57 13.86 -5.22
C LYS A 5 -10.84 14.85 -6.35
N ALA A 6 -11.09 14.37 -7.57
CA ALA A 6 -11.39 15.21 -8.72
C ALA A 6 -12.81 15.79 -8.62
N ASN A 7 -12.98 17.04 -9.05
CA ASN A 7 -14.33 17.60 -9.22
C ASN A 7 -15.00 16.90 -10.41
N MET A 8 -16.05 16.15 -10.13
CA MET A 8 -16.81 15.38 -11.13
C MET A 8 -18.06 16.11 -11.64
N GLU A 9 -18.30 17.35 -11.17
CA GLU A 9 -19.45 18.16 -11.58
C GLU A 9 -19.38 18.48 -13.08
N GLY A 10 -20.42 18.14 -13.83
CA GLY A 10 -20.48 18.35 -15.28
C GLY A 10 -19.66 17.38 -16.13
N VAL A 11 -18.96 16.41 -15.53
CA VAL A 11 -18.19 15.40 -16.26
C VAL A 11 -19.10 14.29 -16.75
N SER A 12 -19.04 13.98 -18.07
CA SER A 12 -19.74 12.82 -18.62
C SER A 12 -19.09 11.51 -18.14
N LEU A 13 -19.86 10.65 -17.50
CA LEU A 13 -19.40 9.33 -17.05
C LEU A 13 -19.52 8.23 -18.12
N LYS A 14 -20.07 8.55 -19.29
CA LYS A 14 -20.24 7.59 -20.39
C LYS A 14 -18.95 6.87 -20.84
N PRO A 15 -17.76 7.52 -20.88
CA PRO A 15 -16.53 6.86 -21.29
C PRO A 15 -15.82 6.08 -20.16
N TYR A 16 -16.43 6.00 -18.97
CA TYR A 16 -15.85 5.27 -17.85
C TYR A 16 -16.15 3.78 -17.94
N TYR A 17 -15.19 2.95 -17.54
CA TYR A 17 -15.39 1.52 -17.44
C TYR A 17 -15.99 1.14 -16.10
N LEU A 18 -16.84 0.10 -16.12
CA LEU A 18 -17.37 -0.51 -14.90
C LEU A 18 -16.34 -1.49 -14.35
N VAL A 19 -16.17 -1.49 -13.03
CA VAL A 19 -15.42 -2.48 -12.27
C VAL A 19 -16.42 -3.22 -11.41
N GLN A 20 -16.85 -4.37 -11.85
CA GLN A 20 -17.81 -5.22 -11.15
C GLN A 20 -17.15 -5.99 -9.99
N PRO A 21 -17.91 -6.58 -9.07
CA PRO A 21 -17.34 -7.53 -8.11
C PRO A 21 -16.47 -8.58 -8.82
N ASP A 22 -15.35 -8.91 -8.21
CA ASP A 22 -14.34 -9.85 -8.71
C ASP A 22 -13.53 -9.39 -9.95
N ASP A 23 -13.75 -8.17 -10.46
CA ASP A 23 -12.94 -7.60 -11.53
C ASP A 23 -11.60 -7.06 -11.01
N PHE A 24 -10.61 -7.11 -11.87
CA PHE A 24 -9.30 -6.47 -11.68
C PHE A 24 -9.21 -5.17 -12.44
N VAL A 25 -8.42 -4.25 -11.91
CA VAL A 25 -8.13 -2.99 -12.58
C VAL A 25 -6.67 -2.61 -12.40
N TYR A 26 -6.01 -2.17 -13.46
CA TYR A 26 -4.65 -1.64 -13.35
C TYR A 26 -4.41 -0.44 -14.26
N VAL A 27 -3.35 0.30 -13.94
CA VAL A 27 -2.85 1.42 -14.74
C VAL A 27 -1.69 0.93 -15.60
N THR A 28 -1.80 1.12 -16.90
CA THR A 28 -0.73 0.71 -17.83
C THR A 28 0.56 1.51 -17.63
N VAL A 29 0.46 2.80 -17.26
CA VAL A 29 1.62 3.68 -17.06
C VAL A 29 2.35 3.33 -15.78
N THR A 30 3.55 2.77 -15.87
CA THR A 30 4.39 2.32 -14.75
C THR A 30 5.38 3.38 -14.27
N SER A 31 5.81 4.29 -15.13
CA SER A 31 6.86 5.29 -14.84
C SER A 31 6.54 6.25 -13.70
N ARG A 32 5.27 6.36 -13.26
CA ARG A 32 4.84 7.24 -12.16
C ARG A 32 4.62 6.54 -10.84
N ASN A 33 4.66 5.21 -10.82
CA ASN A 33 4.24 4.39 -9.68
C ASN A 33 5.42 3.90 -8.82
N GLY A 34 6.64 4.39 -9.08
CA GLY A 34 7.84 3.92 -8.39
C GLY A 34 8.17 2.47 -8.75
N GLU A 35 8.31 1.62 -7.76
CA GLU A 35 8.72 0.22 -7.94
C GLU A 35 7.55 -0.75 -8.13
N LYS A 36 6.31 -0.29 -7.91
CA LYS A 36 5.10 -1.15 -7.93
C LYS A 36 4.18 -0.82 -9.09
N ILE A 37 3.58 -1.84 -9.66
CA ILE A 37 2.45 -1.65 -10.58
C ILE A 37 1.20 -1.27 -9.78
N THR A 38 0.43 -0.31 -10.29
CA THR A 38 -0.86 0.02 -9.68
C THR A 38 -1.92 -0.94 -10.20
N LEU A 39 -2.17 -2.00 -9.44
CA LEU A 39 -3.17 -3.03 -9.74
C LEU A 39 -4.04 -3.26 -8.49
N ALA A 40 -5.33 -3.47 -8.69
CA ALA A 40 -6.29 -3.77 -7.63
C ALA A 40 -7.30 -4.82 -8.07
N HIS A 41 -7.82 -5.57 -7.10
CA HIS A 41 -8.91 -6.53 -7.24
C HIS A 41 -10.13 -6.02 -6.48
N ASN A 42 -11.31 -6.06 -7.09
CA ASN A 42 -12.55 -5.65 -6.46
C ASN A 42 -13.15 -6.81 -5.64
N ILE A 43 -12.76 -6.88 -4.37
CA ILE A 43 -13.26 -7.89 -3.41
C ILE A 43 -14.59 -7.50 -2.75
N SER A 44 -15.19 -6.37 -3.15
CA SER A 44 -16.48 -5.91 -2.59
C SER A 44 -17.66 -6.31 -3.48
N ASP A 45 -18.84 -6.29 -2.93
CA ASP A 45 -20.10 -6.52 -3.68
C ASP A 45 -20.56 -5.29 -4.49
N SER A 46 -19.80 -4.19 -4.43
CA SER A 46 -20.14 -2.93 -5.09
C SER A 46 -19.49 -2.82 -6.46
N THR A 47 -20.20 -2.18 -7.40
CA THR A 47 -19.66 -1.81 -8.70
C THR A 47 -19.10 -0.40 -8.65
N TYR A 48 -17.88 -0.23 -9.17
CA TYR A 48 -17.19 1.06 -9.27
C TYR A 48 -17.05 1.48 -10.73
N ILE A 49 -16.63 2.73 -10.93
CA ILE A 49 -16.28 3.25 -12.25
C ILE A 49 -14.85 3.75 -12.23
N VAL A 50 -14.13 3.53 -13.32
CA VAL A 50 -12.77 4.04 -13.53
C VAL A 50 -12.65 4.71 -14.90
N SER A 51 -11.76 5.69 -15.02
CA SER A 51 -11.55 6.37 -16.30
C SER A 51 -10.93 5.43 -17.35
N SER A 52 -10.96 5.85 -18.61
CA SER A 52 -10.37 5.11 -19.74
C SER A 52 -8.85 4.95 -19.67
N SER A 53 -8.19 5.56 -18.67
CA SER A 53 -6.75 5.35 -18.43
C SER A 53 -6.44 4.05 -17.70
N TYR A 54 -7.47 3.33 -17.27
CA TYR A 54 -7.35 2.03 -16.60
C TYR A 54 -7.74 0.91 -17.54
N VAL A 55 -7.11 -0.25 -17.37
CA VAL A 55 -7.55 -1.52 -17.97
C VAL A 55 -8.32 -2.29 -16.91
N VAL A 56 -9.52 -2.73 -17.26
CA VAL A 56 -10.37 -3.59 -16.42
C VAL A 56 -10.42 -4.98 -17.03
N PHE A 57 -10.19 -6.01 -16.24
CA PHE A 57 -10.22 -7.40 -16.69
C PHE A 57 -10.72 -8.34 -15.59
N LYS A 58 -11.07 -9.55 -15.96
CA LYS A 58 -11.54 -10.59 -15.04
C LYS A 58 -10.99 -11.96 -15.40
N VAL A 59 -11.00 -12.86 -14.44
CA VAL A 59 -10.73 -14.26 -14.70
C VAL A 59 -11.82 -14.84 -15.59
N LYS A 60 -11.43 -15.44 -16.71
CA LYS A 60 -12.35 -16.01 -17.70
C LYS A 60 -12.81 -17.41 -17.32
N ARG A 61 -11.95 -18.17 -16.66
CA ARG A 61 -12.14 -19.59 -16.32
C ARG A 61 -11.98 -19.81 -14.82
N ILE A 62 -12.98 -19.41 -14.04
CA ILE A 62 -12.97 -19.49 -12.57
C ILE A 62 -12.86 -20.93 -12.05
N GLU A 63 -13.24 -21.92 -12.88
CA GLU A 63 -13.07 -23.33 -12.57
C GLU A 63 -11.62 -23.83 -12.63
N LEU A 64 -10.70 -23.03 -13.19
CA LEU A 64 -9.27 -23.35 -13.29
C LEU A 64 -8.38 -22.38 -12.50
N LEU A 65 -8.82 -21.13 -12.36
CA LEU A 65 -8.02 -20.07 -11.72
C LEU A 65 -8.92 -19.23 -10.80
N LEU A 66 -8.61 -19.22 -9.50
CA LEU A 66 -9.25 -18.35 -8.52
C LEU A 66 -8.75 -16.93 -8.66
N SER A 67 -9.63 -15.94 -8.61
CA SER A 67 -9.27 -14.52 -8.65
C SER A 67 -8.35 -14.15 -7.49
N ASP A 68 -8.63 -14.60 -6.28
CA ASP A 68 -7.78 -14.35 -5.13
C ASP A 68 -6.36 -14.94 -5.29
N TYR A 69 -6.25 -16.15 -5.87
CA TYR A 69 -4.95 -16.74 -6.17
C TYR A 69 -4.17 -15.92 -7.20
N LEU A 70 -4.85 -15.46 -8.25
CA LEU A 70 -4.26 -14.56 -9.25
C LEU A 70 -3.83 -13.23 -8.60
N PHE A 71 -4.63 -12.68 -7.70
CA PHE A 71 -4.29 -11.46 -6.97
C PHE A 71 -3.04 -11.63 -6.09
N MET A 72 -2.90 -12.79 -5.42
CA MET A 72 -1.67 -13.14 -4.70
C MET A 72 -0.44 -13.16 -5.62
N TYR A 73 -0.59 -13.70 -6.83
CA TYR A 73 0.48 -13.70 -7.83
C TYR A 73 0.90 -12.27 -8.19
N PHE A 74 -0.05 -11.36 -8.40
CA PHE A 74 0.22 -9.96 -8.72
C PHE A 74 0.81 -9.15 -7.56
N ASN A 75 0.57 -9.54 -6.32
CA ASN A 75 1.11 -8.86 -5.14
C ASN A 75 2.57 -9.22 -4.82
N ARG A 76 3.21 -10.07 -5.61
CA ARG A 76 4.61 -10.45 -5.38
C ARG A 76 5.57 -9.36 -5.89
N PRO A 77 6.67 -9.10 -5.17
CA PRO A 77 7.71 -8.19 -5.65
C PRO A 77 8.32 -8.61 -6.99
N GLU A 78 8.29 -9.92 -7.32
CA GLU A 78 8.71 -10.47 -8.61
C GLU A 78 7.85 -9.94 -9.76
N PHE A 79 6.54 -9.85 -9.53
CA PHE A 79 5.61 -9.31 -10.52
C PHE A 79 5.82 -7.81 -10.74
N ASP A 80 6.06 -7.06 -9.67
CA ASP A 80 6.41 -5.63 -9.77
C ASP A 80 7.68 -5.44 -10.61
N ARG A 81 8.72 -6.24 -10.38
CA ARG A 81 9.96 -6.19 -11.17
C ARG A 81 9.74 -6.62 -12.62
N PHE A 82 8.94 -7.68 -12.84
CA PHE A 82 8.61 -8.16 -14.18
C PHE A 82 7.86 -7.10 -14.99
N SER A 83 6.80 -6.54 -14.44
CA SER A 83 6.01 -5.49 -15.09
C SER A 83 6.84 -4.26 -15.39
N ARG A 84 7.75 -3.89 -14.49
CA ARG A 84 8.67 -2.77 -14.70
C ARG A 84 9.70 -3.06 -15.80
N PHE A 85 10.25 -4.26 -15.84
CA PHE A 85 11.21 -4.67 -16.85
C PHE A 85 10.58 -4.74 -18.25
N ASN A 86 9.32 -5.19 -18.34
CA ASN A 86 8.56 -5.28 -19.59
C ASN A 86 7.74 -4.01 -19.91
N SER A 87 8.10 -2.87 -19.32
CA SER A 87 7.46 -1.58 -19.61
C SER A 87 8.29 -0.80 -20.64
N TRP A 88 7.63 -0.32 -21.67
CA TRP A 88 8.28 0.34 -22.81
C TRP A 88 7.71 1.74 -23.07
N GLY A 89 8.53 2.65 -23.58
CA GLY A 89 8.14 3.99 -23.96
C GLY A 89 9.22 5.03 -23.65
N SER A 90 9.34 6.04 -24.49
CA SER A 90 10.39 7.08 -24.35
C SER A 90 10.04 8.16 -23.31
N ALA A 91 8.77 8.56 -23.24
CA ALA A 91 8.30 9.62 -22.32
C ALA A 91 7.47 9.07 -21.16
N ARG A 92 6.77 7.98 -21.38
CA ARG A 92 5.98 7.24 -20.38
C ARG A 92 6.13 5.76 -20.66
N GLU A 93 6.73 5.07 -19.75
CA GLU A 93 6.82 3.61 -19.80
C GLU A 93 5.46 3.02 -19.47
N THR A 94 5.03 2.07 -20.28
CA THR A 94 3.74 1.39 -20.14
C THR A 94 3.93 -0.11 -20.18
N PHE A 95 3.24 -0.81 -19.29
CA PHE A 95 3.03 -2.24 -19.31
C PHE A 95 1.66 -2.50 -19.93
N ASN A 96 1.63 -2.92 -21.18
CA ASN A 96 0.41 -3.02 -21.97
C ASN A 96 -0.40 -4.28 -21.63
N TRP A 97 -1.64 -4.32 -22.11
CA TRP A 97 -2.51 -5.48 -21.93
C TRP A 97 -1.99 -6.74 -22.63
N GLU A 98 -1.39 -6.60 -23.77
CA GLU A 98 -0.75 -7.67 -24.51
C GLU A 98 0.39 -8.30 -23.70
N ASP A 99 1.27 -7.48 -23.10
CA ASP A 99 2.35 -7.93 -22.23
C ASP A 99 1.81 -8.65 -20.98
N MET A 100 0.67 -8.20 -20.45
CA MET A 100 -0.04 -8.87 -19.35
C MET A 100 -0.59 -10.24 -19.76
N CYS A 101 -1.10 -10.38 -20.98
CA CYS A 101 -1.64 -11.62 -21.49
C CYS A 101 -0.57 -12.66 -21.81
N ASP A 102 0.65 -12.23 -22.09
CA ASP A 102 1.79 -13.09 -22.43
C ASP A 102 2.54 -13.64 -21.20
N ILE A 103 2.01 -13.37 -19.98
CA ILE A 103 2.61 -13.91 -18.76
C ILE A 103 2.30 -15.39 -18.63
N ASP A 104 3.34 -16.19 -18.49
CA ASP A 104 3.23 -17.58 -18.08
C ASP A 104 3.09 -17.68 -16.54
N ILE A 105 2.06 -18.36 -16.07
CA ILE A 105 1.84 -18.61 -14.66
C ILE A 105 1.77 -20.13 -14.39
N GLU A 106 2.36 -20.55 -13.27
CA GLU A 106 2.16 -21.90 -12.77
C GLU A 106 0.77 -22.03 -12.17
N LEU A 107 -0.02 -22.96 -12.71
CA LEU A 107 -1.41 -23.12 -12.35
C LEU A 107 -1.65 -24.48 -11.67
N PRO A 108 -1.54 -24.56 -10.32
CA PRO A 108 -1.90 -25.78 -9.60
C PRO A 108 -3.41 -26.02 -9.68
N ASN A 109 -3.86 -27.21 -9.31
CA ASN A 109 -5.29 -27.48 -9.26
C ASN A 109 -6.00 -26.56 -8.27
N ILE A 110 -7.33 -26.40 -8.48
CA ILE A 110 -8.14 -25.42 -7.75
C ILE A 110 -8.13 -25.64 -6.22
N GLU A 111 -8.05 -26.86 -5.77
CA GLU A 111 -7.97 -27.20 -4.33
C GLU A 111 -6.67 -26.73 -3.69
N ILE A 112 -5.57 -26.78 -4.42
CA ILE A 112 -4.28 -26.25 -3.96
C ILE A 112 -4.30 -24.74 -3.95
N GLN A 113 -4.86 -24.10 -5.00
CA GLN A 113 -5.02 -22.65 -5.03
C GLN A 113 -5.82 -22.17 -3.81
N GLN A 114 -6.94 -22.85 -3.50
CA GLN A 114 -7.78 -22.48 -2.35
C GLN A 114 -7.01 -22.56 -1.03
N LYS A 115 -6.21 -23.60 -0.82
CA LYS A 115 -5.37 -23.70 0.39
C LYS A 115 -4.41 -22.51 0.56
N TYR A 116 -3.80 -22.05 -0.53
CA TYR A 116 -2.93 -20.87 -0.48
C TYR A 116 -3.71 -19.60 -0.17
N VAL A 117 -4.88 -19.43 -0.79
CA VAL A 117 -5.79 -18.30 -0.51
C VAL A 117 -6.22 -18.29 0.95
N ASP A 118 -6.61 -19.45 1.50
CA ASP A 118 -7.02 -19.57 2.91
C ASP A 118 -5.90 -19.17 3.87
N VAL A 119 -4.67 -19.63 3.61
CA VAL A 119 -3.50 -19.24 4.42
C VAL A 119 -3.22 -17.75 4.31
N TYR A 120 -3.26 -17.19 3.10
CA TYR A 120 -3.02 -15.77 2.88
C TYR A 120 -4.05 -14.90 3.61
N ASN A 121 -5.32 -15.24 3.51
CA ASN A 121 -6.40 -14.53 4.20
C ASN A 121 -6.27 -14.60 5.72
N ALA A 122 -5.92 -15.79 6.26
CA ALA A 122 -5.65 -15.95 7.70
C ALA A 122 -4.48 -15.07 8.16
N MET A 123 -3.44 -14.92 7.33
CA MET A 123 -2.31 -14.03 7.64
C MET A 123 -2.74 -12.55 7.65
N LEU A 124 -3.57 -12.12 6.70
CA LEU A 124 -4.10 -10.75 6.65
C LEU A 124 -5.01 -10.45 7.84
N GLU A 125 -5.88 -11.38 8.23
CA GLU A 125 -6.72 -11.25 9.43
C GLU A 125 -5.89 -11.15 10.70
N ASN A 126 -4.84 -11.96 10.81
CA ASN A 126 -3.92 -11.90 11.93
C ASN A 126 -3.19 -10.55 12.00
N GLN A 127 -2.67 -10.06 10.87
CA GLN A 127 -2.06 -8.73 10.79
C GLN A 127 -3.04 -7.65 11.27
N LYS A 128 -4.26 -7.64 10.76
CA LYS A 128 -5.31 -6.68 11.15
C LYS A 128 -5.64 -6.75 12.63
N SER A 129 -5.68 -7.95 13.21
CA SER A 129 -5.89 -8.15 14.64
C SER A 129 -4.77 -7.54 15.48
N TYR A 130 -3.49 -7.70 15.06
CA TYR A 130 -2.35 -7.07 15.74
C TYR A 130 -2.37 -5.55 15.62
N GLU A 131 -2.71 -5.01 14.46
CA GLU A 131 -2.82 -3.57 14.23
C GLU A 131 -3.90 -2.96 15.14
N SER A 132 -5.07 -3.60 15.23
CA SER A 132 -6.15 -3.19 16.13
C SER A 132 -5.74 -3.25 17.61
N GLY A 133 -5.07 -4.34 18.02
CA GLY A 133 -4.56 -4.48 19.39
C GLY A 133 -3.53 -3.41 19.76
N LEU A 134 -2.72 -2.94 18.81
CA LEU A 134 -1.79 -1.84 19.02
C LEU A 134 -2.52 -0.51 19.30
N ASP A 135 -3.60 -0.23 18.57
CA ASP A 135 -4.42 0.95 18.78
C ASP A 135 -5.12 0.93 20.14
N ASP A 136 -5.63 -0.23 20.56
CA ASP A 136 -6.22 -0.41 21.89
C ASP A 136 -5.20 -0.16 23.01
N LEU A 137 -3.98 -0.69 22.89
CA LEU A 137 -2.90 -0.43 23.84
C LEU A 137 -2.54 1.05 23.92
N LYS A 138 -2.55 1.74 22.79
CA LYS A 138 -2.31 3.18 22.73
C LYS A 138 -3.39 3.96 23.50
N LEU A 139 -4.67 3.60 23.30
CA LEU A 139 -5.78 4.19 24.06
C LEU A 139 -5.63 3.98 25.57
N VAL A 140 -5.22 2.78 26.01
CA VAL A 140 -4.96 2.49 27.43
C VAL A 140 -3.83 3.37 27.96
N CYS A 141 -2.73 3.51 27.22
CA CYS A 141 -1.61 4.37 27.62
C CYS A 141 -2.05 5.84 27.74
N ASP A 142 -2.80 6.34 26.77
CA ASP A 142 -3.28 7.73 26.74
C ASP A 142 -4.24 7.98 27.93
N ALA A 143 -5.15 7.05 28.21
CA ALA A 143 -6.05 7.12 29.34
C ALA A 143 -5.30 7.14 30.68
N TYR A 144 -4.29 6.29 30.83
CA TYR A 144 -3.47 6.25 32.05
C TYR A 144 -2.67 7.54 32.27
N ILE A 145 -2.11 8.11 31.19
CA ILE A 145 -1.42 9.41 31.25
C ILE A 145 -2.38 10.53 31.68
N GLU A 146 -3.62 10.54 31.17
CA GLU A 146 -4.64 11.52 31.57
C GLU A 146 -5.07 11.36 33.04
N GLU A 147 -5.13 10.13 33.56
CA GLU A 147 -5.40 9.86 34.98
C GLU A 147 -4.28 10.39 35.88
N LEU A 148 -3.03 10.03 35.57
CA LEU A 148 -1.84 10.55 36.26
C LEU A 148 -1.76 12.07 36.24
N ARG A 149 -2.19 12.69 35.17
CA ARG A 149 -2.22 14.14 35.01
C ARG A 149 -3.23 14.82 35.96
N LYS A 150 -4.31 14.12 36.34
CA LYS A 150 -5.29 14.62 37.30
C LYS A 150 -4.83 14.43 38.76
N GLU A 151 -4.11 13.36 39.01
CA GLU A 151 -3.73 12.96 40.36
C GLU A 151 -2.40 13.57 40.85
N LEU A 152 -1.47 13.83 39.90
CA LEU A 152 -0.13 14.27 40.26
C LEU A 152 0.04 15.79 40.18
N PRO A 153 0.88 16.39 41.03
CA PRO A 153 1.19 17.82 40.96
C PRO A 153 1.99 18.13 39.67
N HIS A 154 1.52 19.14 38.96
CA HIS A 154 2.18 19.59 37.74
C HIS A 154 3.51 20.25 38.04
N LYS A 155 4.57 19.86 37.30
CA LYS A 155 5.90 20.45 37.37
C LYS A 155 6.27 21.09 36.04
N LYS A 156 7.06 22.15 36.08
CA LYS A 156 7.48 22.84 34.87
C LYS A 156 8.55 22.03 34.14
N LEU A 157 8.31 21.68 32.89
CA LEU A 157 9.22 20.89 32.05
C LEU A 157 10.64 21.46 31.96
N LYS A 158 10.78 22.79 32.01
CA LYS A 158 12.08 23.48 32.02
C LYS A 158 13.05 23.05 33.13
N ASN A 159 12.52 22.42 34.21
CA ASN A 159 13.36 21.94 35.31
C ASN A 159 13.96 20.56 35.01
N TYR A 160 13.59 19.91 33.92
CA TYR A 160 13.94 18.53 33.57
C TYR A 160 14.55 18.38 32.19
N ILE A 161 14.52 19.45 31.38
CA ILE A 161 15.12 19.47 30.03
C ILE A 161 16.09 20.64 29.90
N SER A 162 17.10 20.46 29.07
CA SER A 162 18.04 21.52 28.66
C SER A 162 18.13 21.55 27.13
N LEU A 163 18.44 22.72 26.60
CA LEU A 163 18.78 22.84 25.19
C LEU A 163 20.18 22.26 24.98
N CYS A 164 20.33 21.46 23.92
CA CYS A 164 21.63 21.00 23.43
C CYS A 164 22.00 21.85 22.23
N ASP A 165 23.09 22.59 22.33
CA ASP A 165 23.58 23.49 21.31
C ASP A 165 24.96 23.09 20.76
N GLU A 166 25.41 21.88 21.11
CA GLU A 166 26.62 21.28 20.55
C GLU A 166 26.54 21.15 19.04
N LYS A 167 27.58 21.60 18.36
CA LYS A 167 27.69 21.58 16.92
C LYS A 167 28.78 20.61 16.48
N ASN A 168 28.66 20.12 15.26
CA ASN A 168 29.66 19.25 14.64
C ASN A 168 30.82 20.09 14.07
N ASP A 169 31.45 20.90 14.92
CA ASP A 169 32.51 21.83 14.49
C ASP A 169 33.79 21.09 14.05
N ASP A 170 34.06 19.93 14.63
CA ASP A 170 35.24 19.09 14.31
C ASP A 170 34.99 18.12 13.14
N LEU A 171 33.80 18.16 12.52
CA LEU A 171 33.39 17.29 11.42
C LEU A 171 33.51 15.79 11.71
N GLU A 172 33.42 15.41 12.98
CA GLU A 172 33.51 14.03 13.43
C GLU A 172 32.38 13.16 12.89
N TYR A 173 31.18 13.73 12.78
CA TYR A 173 29.97 13.09 12.25
C TYR A 173 29.64 13.67 10.89
N GLY A 174 29.75 12.90 9.83
CA GLY A 174 29.63 13.41 8.46
C GLY A 174 28.40 12.90 7.71
N LEU A 175 28.47 11.67 7.26
CA LEU A 175 27.53 11.13 6.28
C LEU A 175 26.21 10.58 6.87
N ASP A 176 26.15 10.35 8.17
CA ASP A 176 24.99 9.82 8.89
C ASP A 176 24.01 10.90 9.35
N ALA A 177 24.04 12.04 8.68
CA ALA A 177 23.12 13.13 8.99
C ALA A 177 21.66 12.68 8.88
N VAL A 178 20.88 13.03 9.88
CA VAL A 178 19.43 12.80 9.89
C VAL A 178 18.80 13.50 8.69
N ARG A 179 18.06 12.74 7.88
CA ARG A 179 17.38 13.26 6.70
C ARG A 179 16.09 13.98 7.05
N GLY A 180 15.47 13.60 8.15
CA GLY A 180 14.26 14.21 8.64
C GLY A 180 13.69 13.51 9.86
N ILE A 181 12.56 13.99 10.33
CA ILE A 181 11.82 13.43 11.43
C ILE A 181 10.44 12.98 10.89
N SER A 182 10.09 11.71 11.11
CA SER A 182 8.77 11.22 10.76
C SER A 182 7.72 11.85 11.67
N ILE A 183 6.79 12.60 11.09
CA ILE A 183 5.67 13.21 11.82
C ILE A 183 4.73 12.09 12.33
N GLU A 184 4.48 11.09 11.52
CA GLU A 184 3.57 9.99 11.84
C GLU A 184 4.14 9.06 12.91
N LYS A 185 5.36 8.59 12.71
CA LYS A 185 6.04 7.66 13.61
C LYS A 185 6.78 8.33 14.75
N ARG A 186 6.98 9.64 14.69
CA ARG A 186 7.68 10.47 15.68
C ARG A 186 9.07 9.97 16.05
N PHE A 187 9.82 9.46 15.06
CA PHE A 187 11.21 9.09 15.25
C PHE A 187 12.10 9.66 14.14
N ILE A 188 13.39 9.72 14.44
CA ILE A 188 14.42 10.18 13.52
C ILE A 188 14.68 9.09 12.47
N TYR A 189 14.81 9.47 11.22
CA TYR A 189 15.18 8.56 10.14
C TYR A 189 16.37 9.06 9.34
N THR A 190 17.20 8.14 8.89
CA THR A 190 18.32 8.37 7.99
C THR A 190 17.98 7.81 6.60
N LYS A 191 18.87 8.01 5.63
CA LYS A 191 18.74 7.47 4.27
C LYS A 191 18.57 5.95 4.25
N ALA A 192 19.13 5.24 5.24
CA ALA A 192 19.06 3.78 5.33
C ALA A 192 17.69 3.24 5.79
N ASN A 193 16.85 4.10 6.38
CA ASN A 193 15.55 3.71 6.96
C ASN A 193 14.34 4.11 6.10
N MET A 194 14.59 4.48 4.85
CA MET A 194 13.54 4.88 3.91
C MET A 194 13.07 3.73 3.01
#